data_1a096477496e10528c4ee02a9380deae
#
_entry.id   1a096477496e10528c4ee02a9380deae
#
_cell.length_a   1.000
_cell.length_b   1.000
_cell.length_c   1.000
_cell.angle_alpha   90.00
_cell.angle_beta   90.00
_cell.angle_gamma   90.00
#
_symmetry.space_group_name_H-M   'P 1'
#
loop_
_entity.id
_entity.type
_entity.pdbx_description
1 polymer ?
#
loop_
_entity_poly.entity_id
_entity_poly.type
_entity_poly.pdbx_seq_one_letter_code
_entity_poly.pdbx_strand_id
1 'polypeptide(L)'
;WNWLEGWSYLDEAGILFEQEETVVALAGDITEDMYLPASGNYYLDQQTFVKDGATLTIEAGATIYGRYDANYSADNPAPCLVVERGGKLVAEGTEDAPITFRSELMSDDPNYGNGRGLWGGLIINGRAPISTIGGENSVEGLTGVAYGGSDPDDNSGVLRYVRVWNGGSSIAPDNEINGITLAGVGRGTTVEYCEVALNLDDGFEMFGGTVDLKYCSAVSVGDDAFDTDEGYQGRGQFLLVVRADDSDKAHEMDSKTNGDLDSQPRSHPHFANVTVISSVAHGEDALRLREGTGGDFRNYIIHGANDGVRNDDNGSELVTQDLAAAQAHGHPDYLYISGSIVMNGLADVPWDDFDEDT
;
A
#
# COMPACT_ATOMS: atom_id res chain seq x y z
N TRP A 1 -32.36 8.56 -9.90
CA TRP A 1 -33.24 7.50 -10.40
C TRP A 1 -34.27 8.13 -11.33
N ASN A 2 -34.19 7.79 -12.62
CA ASN A 2 -35.11 8.29 -13.66
C ASN A 2 -36.29 7.33 -13.79
N TRP A 3 -37.38 7.63 -13.13
CA TRP A 3 -38.57 6.75 -13.11
C TRP A 3 -39.30 6.64 -14.46
N LEU A 4 -38.90 7.42 -15.47
CA LEU A 4 -39.43 7.38 -16.82
C LEU A 4 -38.64 6.43 -17.76
N GLU A 5 -37.44 6.01 -17.34
CA GLU A 5 -36.54 5.17 -18.12
C GLU A 5 -37.12 3.76 -18.32
N GLY A 6 -36.98 3.23 -19.53
CA GLY A 6 -37.35 1.89 -19.91
C GLY A 6 -38.84 1.64 -20.20
N TRP A 7 -39.72 2.67 -20.05
CA TRP A 7 -41.13 2.46 -20.26
C TRP A 7 -41.92 3.64 -20.87
N SER A 8 -41.39 4.83 -20.85
CA SER A 8 -42.11 6.02 -21.27
C SER A 8 -41.85 6.37 -22.74
N TYR A 9 -42.79 7.09 -23.35
CA TYR A 9 -42.60 7.64 -24.68
C TYR A 9 -41.42 8.60 -24.76
N LEU A 10 -41.14 9.32 -23.68
CA LEU A 10 -39.99 10.25 -23.62
C LEU A 10 -38.66 9.52 -23.69
N ASP A 11 -38.58 8.35 -23.10
CA ASP A 11 -37.42 7.46 -23.21
C ASP A 11 -37.30 6.87 -24.61
N GLU A 12 -38.40 6.27 -25.10
CA GLU A 12 -38.43 5.66 -26.45
C GLU A 12 -38.16 6.69 -27.57
N ALA A 13 -38.56 7.93 -27.38
CA ALA A 13 -38.30 9.04 -28.30
C ALA A 13 -36.91 9.69 -28.13
N GLY A 14 -36.11 9.27 -27.18
CA GLY A 14 -34.79 9.87 -26.88
C GLY A 14 -34.89 11.32 -26.38
N ILE A 15 -36.02 11.69 -25.76
CA ILE A 15 -36.29 13.06 -25.26
C ILE A 15 -35.98 13.18 -23.76
N LEU A 16 -35.72 12.06 -23.09
CA LEU A 16 -35.25 12.12 -21.70
C LEU A 16 -33.94 12.89 -21.67
N PHE A 17 -33.95 13.97 -20.91
CA PHE A 17 -32.70 14.68 -20.64
C PHE A 17 -31.76 13.72 -19.93
N GLU A 18 -30.62 13.42 -20.53
CA GLU A 18 -29.49 12.92 -19.76
C GLU A 18 -29.29 13.93 -18.63
N GLN A 19 -29.42 13.49 -17.38
CA GLN A 19 -28.91 14.32 -16.30
C GLN A 19 -27.42 14.47 -16.58
N GLU A 20 -26.96 15.69 -16.79
CA GLU A 20 -25.52 15.95 -16.77
C GLU A 20 -25.01 15.36 -15.45
N GLU A 21 -24.24 14.29 -15.53
CA GLU A 21 -23.59 13.71 -14.37
C GLU A 21 -22.76 14.83 -13.75
N THR A 22 -23.13 15.24 -12.55
CA THR A 22 -22.37 16.28 -11.86
C THR A 22 -21.03 15.70 -11.47
N VAL A 23 -20.01 16.02 -12.25
CA VAL A 23 -18.63 15.70 -11.94
C VAL A 23 -18.19 16.51 -10.74
N VAL A 24 -17.70 15.83 -9.72
CA VAL A 24 -17.13 16.46 -8.53
C VAL A 24 -15.62 16.34 -8.60
N ALA A 25 -14.94 17.44 -8.85
CA ALA A 25 -13.48 17.51 -8.80
C ALA A 25 -13.02 17.61 -7.34
N LEU A 26 -12.16 16.69 -6.96
CA LEU A 26 -11.48 16.70 -5.66
C LEU A 26 -10.08 17.27 -5.87
N ALA A 27 -9.76 18.36 -5.20
CA ALA A 27 -8.49 19.05 -5.31
C ALA A 27 -8.22 19.92 -4.07
N GLY A 28 -6.96 20.00 -3.65
CA GLY A 28 -6.53 20.84 -2.51
C GLY A 28 -7.00 20.31 -1.15
N ASP A 29 -7.25 21.21 -0.24
CA ASP A 29 -7.47 20.90 1.18
C ASP A 29 -8.94 20.62 1.51
N ILE A 30 -9.23 19.46 2.09
CA ILE A 30 -10.48 19.11 2.76
C ILE A 30 -10.31 19.44 4.24
N THR A 31 -10.88 20.55 4.68
CA THR A 31 -10.70 21.10 6.05
C THR A 31 -11.90 20.86 6.96
N GLU A 32 -12.97 20.31 6.42
CA GLU A 32 -14.23 19.98 7.13
C GLU A 32 -14.67 18.58 6.70
N ASP A 33 -15.53 17.95 7.50
CA ASP A 33 -16.07 16.64 7.18
C ASP A 33 -16.78 16.65 5.82
N MET A 34 -16.42 15.71 4.96
CA MET A 34 -16.96 15.53 3.62
C MET A 34 -17.53 14.13 3.45
N TYR A 35 -18.69 14.03 2.81
CA TYR A 35 -19.31 12.75 2.46
C TYR A 35 -19.47 12.61 0.96
N LEU A 36 -19.01 11.48 0.41
CA LEU A 36 -19.11 11.13 -1.00
C LEU A 36 -20.09 9.97 -1.19
N PRO A 37 -21.35 10.23 -1.61
CA PRO A 37 -22.32 9.17 -1.90
C PRO A 37 -21.90 8.32 -3.12
N ALA A 38 -22.32 7.05 -3.14
CA ALA A 38 -21.97 6.12 -4.21
C ALA A 38 -22.47 6.52 -5.61
N SER A 39 -23.52 7.35 -5.65
CA SER A 39 -24.11 7.85 -6.90
C SER A 39 -23.36 9.02 -7.52
N GLY A 40 -22.30 9.52 -6.89
CA GLY A 40 -21.51 10.63 -7.39
C GLY A 40 -20.44 10.18 -8.41
N ASN A 41 -19.98 11.13 -9.20
CA ASN A 41 -18.91 10.95 -10.18
C ASN A 41 -17.70 11.81 -9.74
N TYR A 42 -16.72 11.16 -9.11
CA TYR A 42 -15.62 11.82 -8.41
C TYR A 42 -14.31 11.70 -9.16
N TYR A 43 -13.59 12.80 -9.27
CA TYR A 43 -12.27 12.84 -9.88
C TYR A 43 -11.26 13.54 -8.96
N LEU A 44 -10.15 12.90 -8.71
CA LEU A 44 -8.95 13.53 -8.18
C LEU A 44 -8.27 14.26 -9.35
N ASP A 45 -8.42 15.57 -9.40
CA ASP A 45 -7.83 16.40 -10.45
C ASP A 45 -6.41 16.87 -10.08
N GLN A 46 -6.10 16.89 -8.80
CA GLN A 46 -4.82 17.27 -8.21
C GLN A 46 -4.59 16.49 -6.91
N GLN A 47 -3.47 16.73 -6.27
CA GLN A 47 -3.24 16.26 -4.90
C GLN A 47 -4.34 16.81 -3.98
N THR A 48 -5.00 15.94 -3.25
CA THR A 48 -6.12 16.25 -2.36
C THR A 48 -5.77 15.84 -0.94
N PHE A 49 -5.90 16.76 0.02
CA PHE A 49 -5.42 16.59 1.39
C PHE A 49 -6.57 16.60 2.38
N VAL A 50 -6.79 15.50 3.09
CA VAL A 50 -7.70 15.46 4.25
C VAL A 50 -6.93 15.98 5.46
N LYS A 51 -7.27 17.17 5.91
CA LYS A 51 -6.51 17.90 6.93
C LYS A 51 -6.82 17.41 8.34
N ASP A 52 -5.94 17.75 9.29
CA ASP A 52 -6.13 17.48 10.72
C ASP A 52 -7.52 17.92 11.20
N GLY A 53 -8.26 17.00 11.80
CA GLY A 53 -9.62 17.21 12.31
C GLY A 53 -10.74 17.01 11.29
N ALA A 54 -10.46 16.87 9.99
CA ALA A 54 -11.46 16.57 8.97
C ALA A 54 -11.57 15.05 8.73
N THR A 55 -12.78 14.62 8.33
CA THR A 55 -13.07 13.26 7.93
C THR A 55 -13.63 13.22 6.51
N LEU A 56 -12.95 12.47 5.62
CA LEU A 56 -13.53 12.11 4.33
C LEU A 56 -14.22 10.75 4.45
N THR A 57 -15.52 10.73 4.28
CA THR A 57 -16.32 9.49 4.28
C THR A 57 -16.78 9.17 2.87
N ILE A 58 -16.50 7.94 2.43
CA ILE A 58 -16.85 7.45 1.10
C ILE A 58 -17.84 6.30 1.25
N GLU A 59 -18.99 6.41 0.60
CA GLU A 59 -20.05 5.40 0.64
C GLU A 59 -19.63 4.13 -0.11
N ALA A 60 -20.06 2.97 0.39
CA ALA A 60 -19.86 1.69 -0.25
C ALA A 60 -20.37 1.67 -1.71
N GLY A 61 -19.52 1.20 -2.62
CA GLY A 61 -19.81 1.17 -4.06
C GLY A 61 -19.36 2.41 -4.84
N ALA A 62 -18.88 3.45 -4.17
CA ALA A 62 -18.36 4.63 -4.85
C ALA A 62 -17.10 4.33 -5.67
N THR A 63 -16.94 5.02 -6.78
CA THR A 63 -15.70 5.02 -7.56
C THR A 63 -15.12 6.42 -7.64
N ILE A 64 -13.83 6.53 -7.34
CA ILE A 64 -13.05 7.76 -7.40
C ILE A 64 -12.01 7.59 -8.49
N TYR A 65 -12.02 8.47 -9.48
CA TYR A 65 -11.11 8.42 -10.61
C TYR A 65 -9.94 9.36 -10.42
N GLY A 66 -8.72 8.87 -10.58
CA GLY A 66 -7.54 9.71 -10.78
C GLY A 66 -7.49 10.21 -12.22
N ARG A 67 -7.39 11.52 -12.42
CA ARG A 67 -7.17 12.10 -13.76
C ARG A 67 -5.84 11.61 -14.29
N TYR A 68 -5.79 11.44 -15.60
CA TYR A 68 -4.57 11.07 -16.31
C TYR A 68 -3.97 12.28 -17.03
N ASP A 69 -2.66 12.46 -16.89
CA ASP A 69 -1.87 13.36 -17.73
C ASP A 69 -0.57 12.64 -18.13
N ALA A 70 -0.28 12.61 -19.42
CA ALA A 70 0.95 12.01 -19.92
C ALA A 70 2.24 12.80 -19.55
N ASN A 71 2.11 13.95 -18.87
CA ASN A 71 3.20 14.86 -18.55
C ASN A 71 3.33 15.11 -17.04
N TYR A 72 3.03 14.12 -16.22
CA TYR A 72 3.30 14.25 -14.79
C TYR A 72 4.78 14.54 -14.53
N SER A 73 5.04 15.43 -13.59
CA SER A 73 6.39 15.90 -13.23
C SER A 73 6.35 16.60 -11.87
N ALA A 74 7.49 17.00 -11.34
CA ALA A 74 7.56 17.78 -10.10
C ALA A 74 6.76 19.11 -10.16
N ASP A 75 6.61 19.71 -11.34
CA ASP A 75 5.81 20.93 -11.53
C ASP A 75 4.33 20.62 -11.83
N ASN A 76 4.01 19.39 -12.19
CA ASN A 76 2.67 18.89 -12.48
C ASN A 76 2.52 17.48 -11.86
N PRO A 77 2.45 17.36 -10.53
CA PRO A 77 2.45 16.07 -9.87
C PRO A 77 1.15 15.30 -10.13
N ALA A 78 1.26 13.97 -10.13
CA ALA A 78 0.10 13.10 -10.26
C ALA A 78 -0.92 13.36 -9.16
N PRO A 79 -2.23 13.31 -9.46
CA PRO A 79 -3.27 13.43 -8.45
C PRO A 79 -3.21 12.24 -7.51
N CYS A 80 -3.30 12.51 -6.21
CA CYS A 80 -3.36 11.49 -5.16
C CYS A 80 -4.27 11.96 -4.04
N LEU A 81 -4.72 11.02 -3.20
CA LEU A 81 -5.43 11.33 -1.96
C LEU A 81 -4.49 11.16 -0.78
N VAL A 82 -4.28 12.23 -0.05
CA VAL A 82 -3.40 12.29 1.13
C VAL A 82 -4.25 12.53 2.38
N VAL A 83 -4.17 11.63 3.33
CA VAL A 83 -4.71 11.85 4.68
C VAL A 83 -3.56 12.33 5.56
N GLU A 84 -3.61 13.57 6.00
CA GLU A 84 -2.60 14.11 6.90
C GLU A 84 -2.79 13.60 8.35
N ARG A 85 -1.76 13.73 9.17
CA ARG A 85 -1.84 13.37 10.59
C ARG A 85 -3.03 14.03 11.28
N GLY A 86 -3.95 13.22 11.82
CA GLY A 86 -5.17 13.67 12.48
C GLY A 86 -6.37 13.88 11.55
N GLY A 87 -6.18 13.85 10.23
CA GLY A 87 -7.26 13.63 9.26
C GLY A 87 -7.72 12.17 9.29
N LYS A 88 -8.88 11.89 8.69
CA LYS A 88 -9.42 10.52 8.62
C LYS A 88 -10.01 10.21 7.25
N LEU A 89 -9.77 8.97 6.80
CA LEU A 89 -10.49 8.38 5.68
C LEU A 89 -11.39 7.25 6.19
N VAL A 90 -12.68 7.38 5.98
CA VAL A 90 -13.67 6.33 6.25
C VAL A 90 -14.16 5.81 4.90
N ALA A 91 -13.50 4.78 4.39
CA ALA A 91 -13.82 4.08 3.16
C ALA A 91 -14.24 2.65 3.52
N GLU A 92 -15.51 2.51 3.94
CA GLU A 92 -16.05 1.25 4.43
C GLU A 92 -16.98 0.64 3.37
N GLY A 93 -16.37 -0.01 2.38
CA GLY A 93 -17.06 -0.79 1.37
C GLY A 93 -17.58 -2.13 1.90
N THR A 94 -18.19 -2.91 1.01
CA THR A 94 -18.64 -4.28 1.28
C THR A 94 -18.22 -5.21 0.14
N GLU A 95 -18.34 -6.53 0.33
CA GLU A 95 -18.07 -7.52 -0.72
C GLU A 95 -18.89 -7.26 -2.00
N ASP A 96 -20.17 -6.89 -1.85
CA ASP A 96 -21.07 -6.61 -2.95
C ASP A 96 -20.95 -5.17 -3.49
N ALA A 97 -20.36 -4.26 -2.72
CA ALA A 97 -20.22 -2.84 -3.05
C ALA A 97 -18.86 -2.29 -2.60
N PRO A 98 -17.75 -2.77 -3.19
CA PRO A 98 -16.42 -2.27 -2.86
C PRO A 98 -16.24 -0.82 -3.32
N ILE A 99 -15.41 -0.08 -2.60
CA ILE A 99 -14.99 1.26 -3.00
C ILE A 99 -13.77 1.13 -3.92
N THR A 100 -13.77 1.86 -5.03
CA THR A 100 -12.68 1.74 -6.02
C THR A 100 -12.04 3.10 -6.29
N PHE A 101 -10.73 3.15 -6.13
CA PHE A 101 -9.88 4.22 -6.65
C PHE A 101 -9.14 3.69 -7.88
N ARG A 102 -9.22 4.38 -9.00
CA ARG A 102 -8.59 3.92 -10.24
C ARG A 102 -8.33 5.08 -11.20
N SER A 103 -7.54 4.84 -12.24
CA SER A 103 -7.44 5.79 -13.36
C SER A 103 -8.79 5.97 -14.05
N GLU A 104 -9.01 7.16 -14.61
CA GLU A 104 -10.12 7.43 -15.53
C GLU A 104 -9.95 6.68 -16.87
N LEU A 105 -8.72 6.31 -17.24
CA LEU A 105 -8.49 5.56 -18.47
C LEU A 105 -9.00 4.13 -18.35
N MET A 106 -9.63 3.67 -19.41
CA MET A 106 -10.10 2.29 -19.55
C MET A 106 -9.09 1.48 -20.39
N SER A 107 -9.12 0.17 -20.26
CA SER A 107 -8.15 -0.73 -20.90
C SER A 107 -8.11 -0.68 -22.44
N ASP A 108 -9.11 -0.11 -23.07
CA ASP A 108 -9.18 0.14 -24.51
C ASP A 108 -8.65 1.52 -24.94
N ASP A 109 -8.30 2.39 -23.98
CA ASP A 109 -7.65 3.67 -24.27
C ASP A 109 -6.21 3.44 -24.74
N PRO A 110 -5.77 4.10 -25.84
CA PRO A 110 -4.40 3.95 -26.34
C PRO A 110 -3.31 4.43 -25.36
N ASN A 111 -3.65 5.24 -24.38
CA ASN A 111 -2.71 5.71 -23.34
C ASN A 111 -2.69 4.81 -22.10
N TYR A 112 -3.52 3.77 -22.04
CA TYR A 112 -3.59 2.86 -20.89
C TYR A 112 -2.29 2.06 -20.71
N GLY A 113 -1.58 1.74 -21.79
CA GLY A 113 -0.32 1.00 -21.75
C GLY A 113 -0.45 -0.35 -21.07
N ASN A 114 0.41 -0.59 -20.06
CA ASN A 114 0.33 -1.77 -19.18
C ASN A 114 -0.60 -1.56 -17.98
N GLY A 115 -1.26 -0.41 -17.89
CA GLY A 115 -2.20 -0.07 -16.83
C GLY A 115 -1.58 0.44 -15.53
N ARG A 116 -0.27 0.67 -15.48
CA ARG A 116 0.45 1.18 -14.32
C ARG A 116 0.79 2.66 -14.47
N GLY A 117 0.92 3.38 -13.35
CA GLY A 117 1.40 4.76 -13.34
C GLY A 117 0.43 5.78 -13.95
N LEU A 118 -0.87 5.50 -13.96
CA LEU A 118 -1.85 6.37 -14.62
C LEU A 118 -2.41 7.47 -13.73
N TRP A 119 -2.15 7.42 -12.44
CA TRP A 119 -2.42 8.42 -11.41
C TRP A 119 -1.54 8.09 -10.19
N GLY A 120 -1.60 8.89 -9.12
CA GLY A 120 -0.83 8.61 -7.91
C GLY A 120 -1.34 7.38 -7.14
N GLY A 121 -1.83 7.58 -5.95
CA GLY A 121 -2.28 6.52 -5.06
C GLY A 121 -2.96 7.09 -3.80
N LEU A 122 -3.06 6.27 -2.76
CA LEU A 122 -3.52 6.67 -1.44
C LEU A 122 -2.34 6.79 -0.48
N ILE A 123 -2.21 7.93 0.19
CA ILE A 123 -1.18 8.17 1.20
C ILE A 123 -1.86 8.49 2.52
N ILE A 124 -1.58 7.70 3.56
CA ILE A 124 -2.17 7.87 4.88
C ILE A 124 -1.05 8.09 5.89
N ASN A 125 -1.07 9.25 6.53
CA ASN A 125 -0.10 9.68 7.52
C ASN A 125 -0.70 9.62 8.91
N GLY A 126 -0.02 8.89 9.80
CA GLY A 126 -0.43 8.74 11.19
C GLY A 126 0.60 9.31 12.17
N ARG A 127 0.31 9.13 13.45
CA ARG A 127 1.11 9.61 14.61
C ARG A 127 1.79 8.48 15.37
N ALA A 128 1.86 7.28 14.79
CA ALA A 128 2.54 6.16 15.43
C ALA A 128 4.06 6.28 15.34
N PRO A 129 4.81 5.58 16.20
CA PRO A 129 6.27 5.64 16.21
C PRO A 129 6.89 5.18 14.89
N ILE A 130 7.96 5.86 14.51
CA ILE A 130 8.86 5.51 13.41
C ILE A 130 10.31 5.60 13.89
N SER A 131 11.24 4.97 13.19
CA SER A 131 12.65 4.91 13.58
C SER A 131 13.49 6.13 13.16
N THR A 132 12.93 7.03 12.37
CA THR A 132 13.61 8.25 11.95
C THR A 132 14.02 9.11 13.15
N ILE A 133 15.21 9.67 13.11
CA ILE A 133 15.72 10.56 14.18
C ILE A 133 14.74 11.73 14.38
N GLY A 134 14.25 11.86 15.60
CA GLY A 134 13.23 12.85 15.97
C GLY A 134 11.80 12.30 15.90
N GLY A 135 11.58 11.09 15.39
CA GLY A 135 10.30 10.40 15.36
C GLY A 135 9.29 10.95 14.36
N GLU A 136 9.75 11.78 13.43
CA GLU A 136 8.92 12.35 12.35
C GLU A 136 9.69 12.36 11.03
N ASN A 137 8.97 12.13 9.92
CA ASN A 137 9.50 12.24 8.57
C ASN A 137 8.41 12.79 7.63
N SER A 138 8.72 12.94 6.35
CA SER A 138 7.78 13.37 5.30
C SER A 138 7.79 12.35 4.18
N VAL A 139 6.62 12.04 3.65
CA VAL A 139 6.49 11.17 2.47
C VAL A 139 7.22 11.82 1.30
N GLU A 140 7.93 11.02 0.55
CA GLU A 140 8.66 11.44 -0.64
C GLU A 140 7.76 12.19 -1.62
N GLY A 141 8.31 13.22 -2.26
CA GLY A 141 7.56 14.06 -3.20
C GLY A 141 6.48 14.97 -2.61
N LEU A 142 6.16 14.87 -1.31
CA LEU A 142 5.17 15.72 -0.64
C LEU A 142 5.83 16.70 0.32
N THR A 143 5.93 17.96 -0.06
CA THR A 143 6.53 18.98 0.79
C THR A 143 5.61 19.40 1.94
N GLY A 144 6.09 19.27 3.18
CA GLY A 144 5.41 19.78 4.37
C GLY A 144 4.31 18.86 4.91
N VAL A 145 4.19 17.66 4.40
CA VAL A 145 3.26 16.62 4.89
C VAL A 145 4.04 15.61 5.72
N ALA A 146 3.95 15.74 7.04
CA ALA A 146 4.71 14.91 7.95
C ALA A 146 3.91 13.71 8.44
N TYR A 147 4.63 12.62 8.77
CA TYR A 147 4.12 11.46 9.47
C TYR A 147 4.98 11.10 10.68
N GLY A 148 4.54 10.12 11.47
CA GLY A 148 5.23 9.69 12.67
C GLY A 148 4.83 10.47 13.92
N GLY A 149 5.32 10.02 15.06
CA GLY A 149 4.98 10.54 16.37
C GLY A 149 5.22 9.52 17.49
N SER A 150 4.32 9.47 18.47
CA SER A 150 4.48 8.60 19.63
C SER A 150 3.19 7.85 20.06
N ASP A 151 2.17 7.87 19.22
CA ASP A 151 0.89 7.21 19.52
C ASP A 151 0.74 5.91 18.70
N PRO A 152 1.09 4.74 19.27
CA PRO A 152 0.97 3.48 18.54
C PRO A 152 -0.49 3.06 18.28
N ASP A 153 -1.46 3.69 18.93
CA ASP A 153 -2.89 3.43 18.77
C ASP A 153 -3.58 4.50 17.90
N ASP A 154 -2.81 5.35 17.22
CA ASP A 154 -3.31 6.36 16.28
C ASP A 154 -4.32 5.77 15.30
N ASN A 155 -5.34 6.58 14.96
CA ASN A 155 -6.45 6.16 14.14
C ASN A 155 -6.69 7.14 13.00
N SER A 156 -6.25 6.78 11.82
CA SER A 156 -6.45 7.51 10.55
C SER A 156 -7.71 7.09 9.78
N GLY A 157 -8.55 6.21 10.36
CA GLY A 157 -9.84 5.82 9.78
C GLY A 157 -10.00 4.33 9.48
N VAL A 158 -10.75 4.04 8.41
CA VAL A 158 -11.12 2.67 8.00
C VAL A 158 -10.98 2.54 6.49
N LEU A 159 -10.20 1.55 6.06
CA LEU A 159 -10.17 1.03 4.70
C LEU A 159 -10.68 -0.41 4.74
N ARG A 160 -11.87 -0.64 4.22
CA ARG A 160 -12.45 -1.98 4.11
C ARG A 160 -13.11 -2.18 2.76
N TYR A 161 -12.81 -3.29 2.09
CA TYR A 161 -13.21 -3.56 0.70
C TYR A 161 -12.87 -2.38 -0.22
N VAL A 162 -11.62 -1.94 -0.14
CA VAL A 162 -11.08 -0.84 -0.96
C VAL A 162 -10.15 -1.41 -2.02
N ARG A 163 -10.35 -0.98 -3.25
CA ARG A 163 -9.50 -1.32 -4.41
C ARG A 163 -8.77 -0.08 -4.90
N VAL A 164 -7.47 -0.18 -5.05
CA VAL A 164 -6.61 0.88 -5.60
C VAL A 164 -5.92 0.32 -6.84
N TRP A 165 -6.33 0.80 -8.00
CA TRP A 165 -5.87 0.28 -9.28
C TRP A 165 -5.22 1.35 -10.14
N ASN A 166 -4.22 0.96 -10.92
CA ASN A 166 -3.56 1.75 -11.95
C ASN A 166 -2.74 2.94 -11.41
N GLY A 167 -2.39 2.92 -10.13
CA GLY A 167 -1.61 3.97 -9.48
C GLY A 167 -0.11 3.87 -9.73
N GLY A 168 0.66 4.59 -8.93
CA GLY A 168 2.12 4.53 -8.92
C GLY A 168 2.80 5.55 -9.81
N SER A 169 2.10 6.61 -10.22
CA SER A 169 2.74 7.61 -11.06
C SER A 169 3.84 8.35 -10.32
N SER A 170 4.94 8.57 -11.01
CA SER A 170 6.05 9.37 -10.50
C SER A 170 5.65 10.83 -10.32
N ILE A 171 6.05 11.41 -9.20
CA ILE A 171 5.89 12.84 -8.90
C ILE A 171 7.20 13.62 -9.05
N ALA A 172 8.31 12.91 -9.09
CA ALA A 172 9.65 13.44 -9.38
C ALA A 172 10.56 12.27 -9.84
N PRO A 173 11.74 12.50 -10.40
CA PRO A 173 12.70 11.43 -10.66
C PRO A 173 13.02 10.66 -9.38
N ASP A 174 12.93 9.34 -9.44
CA ASP A 174 13.15 8.41 -8.32
C ASP A 174 12.21 8.70 -7.11
N ASN A 175 10.99 9.17 -7.39
CA ASN A 175 9.92 9.45 -6.42
C ASN A 175 8.57 9.04 -7.02
N GLU A 176 8.23 7.82 -6.85
CA GLU A 176 6.97 7.21 -7.24
C GLU A 176 5.99 7.21 -6.04
N ILE A 177 4.71 7.04 -6.32
CA ILE A 177 3.68 6.90 -5.28
C ILE A 177 3.25 5.43 -5.24
N ASN A 178 3.27 4.83 -4.06
CA ASN A 178 2.76 3.49 -3.86
C ASN A 178 1.24 3.41 -4.05
N GLY A 179 0.72 2.22 -4.22
CA GLY A 179 -0.73 2.02 -4.29
C GLY A 179 -1.41 2.50 -3.01
N ILE A 180 -0.98 1.98 -1.87
CA ILE A 180 -1.38 2.42 -0.53
C ILE A 180 -0.13 2.62 0.33
N THR A 181 0.20 3.86 0.61
CA THR A 181 1.24 4.24 1.57
C THR A 181 0.65 4.40 2.96
N LEU A 182 1.25 3.74 3.97
CA LEU A 182 0.85 3.77 5.37
C LEU A 182 2.02 4.30 6.22
N ALA A 183 2.16 5.61 6.29
CA ALA A 183 3.31 6.26 6.90
C ALA A 183 3.02 6.66 8.37
N GLY A 184 3.68 5.99 9.32
CA GLY A 184 3.46 6.21 10.76
C GLY A 184 2.02 5.92 11.21
N VAL A 185 1.31 5.02 10.54
CA VAL A 185 -0.09 4.70 10.85
C VAL A 185 -0.19 3.78 12.04
N GLY A 186 -1.08 4.09 12.98
CA GLY A 186 -1.28 3.32 14.20
C GLY A 186 -2.31 2.19 14.07
N ARG A 187 -2.26 1.26 15.03
CA ARG A 187 -3.15 0.07 15.09
C ARG A 187 -4.62 0.40 15.33
N GLY A 188 -4.96 1.64 15.64
CA GLY A 188 -6.34 2.11 15.70
C GLY A 188 -6.99 2.23 14.32
N THR A 189 -6.18 2.26 13.25
CA THR A 189 -6.65 2.29 11.86
C THR A 189 -6.98 0.88 11.39
N THR A 190 -8.06 0.73 10.65
CA THR A 190 -8.48 -0.56 10.06
C THR A 190 -8.06 -0.63 8.60
N VAL A 191 -7.33 -1.70 8.20
CA VAL A 191 -7.00 -2.01 6.81
C VAL A 191 -7.34 -3.47 6.54
N GLU A 192 -8.52 -3.73 5.98
CA GLU A 192 -9.03 -5.07 5.74
C GLU A 192 -9.68 -5.20 4.37
N TYR A 193 -9.47 -6.36 3.72
CA TYR A 193 -10.04 -6.64 2.38
C TYR A 193 -9.68 -5.56 1.37
N CYS A 194 -8.42 -5.13 1.37
CA CYS A 194 -7.92 -4.12 0.44
C CYS A 194 -7.11 -4.79 -0.67
N GLU A 195 -7.21 -4.24 -1.88
CA GLU A 195 -6.47 -4.72 -3.03
C GLU A 195 -5.75 -3.56 -3.72
N VAL A 196 -4.47 -3.75 -4.02
CA VAL A 196 -3.73 -2.91 -4.97
C VAL A 196 -3.46 -3.72 -6.23
N ALA A 197 -3.75 -3.15 -7.39
CA ALA A 197 -3.48 -3.82 -8.66
C ALA A 197 -2.96 -2.86 -9.72
N LEU A 198 -1.99 -3.31 -10.51
CA LEU A 198 -1.41 -2.54 -11.61
C LEU A 198 -0.85 -1.19 -11.11
N ASN A 199 -0.16 -1.18 -9.98
CA ASN A 199 0.62 -0.03 -9.52
C ASN A 199 1.97 -0.02 -10.22
N LEU A 200 2.57 1.15 -10.46
CA LEU A 200 3.88 1.23 -11.11
C LEU A 200 4.99 0.93 -10.10
N ASP A 201 4.83 1.38 -8.90
CA ASP A 201 5.66 1.20 -7.75
C ASP A 201 5.06 0.14 -6.81
N ASP A 202 5.29 0.21 -5.50
CA ASP A 202 4.82 -0.77 -4.53
C ASP A 202 3.30 -0.91 -4.46
N GLY A 203 2.88 -2.08 -3.99
CA GLY A 203 1.48 -2.31 -3.64
C GLY A 203 1.12 -1.60 -2.34
N PHE A 204 1.66 -2.08 -1.24
CA PHE A 204 1.50 -1.52 0.09
C PHE A 204 2.87 -1.23 0.67
N GLU A 205 3.12 0.01 1.04
CA GLU A 205 4.36 0.37 1.72
C GLU A 205 4.08 0.97 3.10
N MET A 206 4.79 0.46 4.10
CA MET A 206 4.65 0.83 5.50
C MET A 206 5.92 1.51 6.02
N PHE A 207 5.91 2.83 6.11
CA PHE A 207 6.97 3.61 6.76
C PHE A 207 6.74 3.67 8.26
N GLY A 208 7.29 2.73 9.00
CA GLY A 208 7.08 2.63 10.44
C GLY A 208 5.61 2.41 10.83
N GLY A 209 5.28 2.74 12.07
CA GLY A 209 3.93 2.57 12.58
C GLY A 209 3.61 1.16 13.06
N THR A 210 2.33 0.94 13.34
CA THR A 210 1.85 -0.29 14.01
C THR A 210 0.53 -0.81 13.44
N VAL A 211 0.10 -0.29 12.29
CA VAL A 211 -1.16 -0.69 11.64
C VAL A 211 -1.14 -2.15 11.24
N ASP A 212 -2.27 -2.82 11.39
CA ASP A 212 -2.45 -4.21 10.97
C ASP A 212 -3.14 -4.30 9.60
N LEU A 213 -2.71 -5.25 8.77
CA LEU A 213 -3.31 -5.57 7.48
C LEU A 213 -3.96 -6.96 7.53
N LYS A 214 -5.16 -7.09 6.98
CA LYS A 214 -5.82 -8.39 6.92
C LYS A 214 -6.63 -8.58 5.65
N TYR A 215 -6.48 -9.78 5.03
CA TYR A 215 -7.14 -10.10 3.76
C TYR A 215 -6.81 -9.10 2.65
N CYS A 216 -5.53 -8.73 2.55
CA CYS A 216 -5.06 -7.80 1.53
C CYS A 216 -4.38 -8.53 0.37
N SER A 217 -4.50 -7.96 -0.83
CA SER A 217 -3.85 -8.51 -2.02
C SER A 217 -3.14 -7.44 -2.83
N ALA A 218 -1.99 -7.81 -3.39
CA ALA A 218 -1.25 -7.01 -4.37
C ALA A 218 -1.09 -7.82 -5.67
N VAL A 219 -1.51 -7.24 -6.79
CA VAL A 219 -1.61 -7.94 -8.07
C VAL A 219 -0.92 -7.15 -9.17
N SER A 220 0.10 -7.73 -9.76
CA SER A 220 0.83 -7.17 -10.92
C SER A 220 1.32 -5.73 -10.66
N VAL A 221 1.85 -5.47 -9.49
CA VAL A 221 2.53 -4.21 -9.16
C VAL A 221 3.92 -4.19 -9.80
N GLY A 222 4.51 -3.01 -9.96
CA GLY A 222 5.77 -2.84 -10.71
C GLY A 222 6.99 -3.10 -9.86
N ASP A 223 6.94 -2.71 -8.60
CA ASP A 223 7.99 -2.96 -7.64
C ASP A 223 7.51 -4.00 -6.60
N ASP A 224 7.60 -3.76 -5.33
CA ASP A 224 7.33 -4.74 -4.30
C ASP A 224 5.85 -4.80 -3.93
N ALA A 225 5.35 -6.00 -3.61
CA ALA A 225 3.93 -6.13 -3.28
C ALA A 225 3.60 -5.62 -1.89
N PHE A 226 4.47 -5.89 -0.92
CA PHE A 226 4.43 -5.37 0.44
C PHE A 226 5.84 -4.99 0.87
N ASP A 227 6.07 -3.72 1.12
CA ASP A 227 7.34 -3.19 1.63
C ASP A 227 7.19 -2.63 3.05
N THR A 228 8.22 -2.78 3.85
CA THR A 228 8.28 -2.24 5.21
C THR A 228 9.59 -1.56 5.48
N ASP A 229 9.54 -0.34 5.99
CA ASP A 229 10.72 0.43 6.39
C ASP A 229 10.46 1.22 7.68
N GLU A 230 11.45 1.97 8.12
CA GLU A 230 11.38 2.95 9.22
C GLU A 230 10.79 2.42 10.53
N GLY A 231 10.99 1.14 10.82
CA GLY A 231 10.59 0.59 12.11
C GLY A 231 9.14 0.14 12.18
N TYR A 232 8.56 -0.36 11.10
CA TYR A 232 7.23 -0.92 11.09
C TYR A 232 7.08 -2.13 12.04
N GLN A 233 6.05 -2.12 12.90
CA GLN A 233 5.78 -3.14 13.91
C GLN A 233 4.34 -3.65 13.88
N GLY A 234 3.70 -3.62 12.74
CA GLY A 234 2.34 -4.13 12.56
C GLY A 234 2.27 -5.60 12.23
N ARG A 235 1.05 -6.09 12.02
CA ARG A 235 0.75 -7.48 11.67
C ARG A 235 0.05 -7.57 10.34
N GLY A 236 0.39 -8.60 9.55
CA GLY A 236 -0.30 -8.95 8.32
C GLY A 236 -0.82 -10.39 8.37
N GLN A 237 -2.07 -10.61 7.97
CA GLN A 237 -2.63 -11.96 7.93
C GLN A 237 -3.54 -12.17 6.73
N PHE A 238 -3.38 -13.32 6.07
CA PHE A 238 -4.09 -13.67 4.84
C PHE A 238 -3.77 -12.69 3.72
N LEU A 239 -2.49 -12.60 3.40
CA LEU A 239 -1.99 -11.77 2.31
C LEU A 239 -1.84 -12.61 1.05
N LEU A 240 -2.20 -12.04 -0.09
CA LEU A 240 -2.04 -12.64 -1.41
C LEU A 240 -1.21 -11.74 -2.30
N VAL A 241 -0.18 -12.30 -2.91
CA VAL A 241 0.63 -11.64 -3.93
C VAL A 241 0.51 -12.42 -5.23
N VAL A 242 0.20 -11.73 -6.32
CA VAL A 242 0.28 -12.27 -7.68
C VAL A 242 1.17 -11.37 -8.49
N ARG A 243 2.42 -11.81 -8.71
CA ARG A 243 3.42 -11.01 -9.45
C ARG A 243 3.28 -11.19 -10.96
N ALA A 244 3.45 -10.09 -11.69
CA ALA A 244 3.73 -10.14 -13.12
C ALA A 244 5.20 -10.51 -13.36
N ASP A 245 5.58 -10.79 -14.61
CA ASP A 245 6.97 -11.17 -14.94
C ASP A 245 7.97 -10.03 -14.72
N ASP A 246 7.50 -8.80 -14.66
CA ASP A 246 8.25 -7.56 -14.46
C ASP A 246 8.00 -6.89 -13.09
N SER A 247 7.36 -7.58 -12.17
CA SER A 247 7.28 -7.15 -10.76
C SER A 247 8.61 -7.39 -10.06
N ASP A 248 8.91 -6.67 -8.99
CA ASP A 248 10.05 -6.96 -8.15
C ASP A 248 9.68 -8.02 -7.08
N LYS A 249 9.89 -7.83 -5.82
CA LYS A 249 9.70 -8.87 -4.79
C LYS A 249 8.25 -8.98 -4.35
N ALA A 250 7.92 -10.07 -3.69
CA ALA A 250 6.63 -10.16 -3.01
C ALA A 250 6.66 -9.43 -1.66
N HIS A 251 7.80 -9.47 -1.00
CA HIS A 251 8.07 -8.75 0.23
C HIS A 251 9.50 -8.22 0.22
N GLU A 252 9.67 -6.92 0.38
CA GLU A 252 10.94 -6.29 0.76
C GLU A 252 10.81 -5.77 2.19
N MET A 253 11.69 -6.25 3.08
CA MET A 253 11.59 -5.95 4.52
C MET A 253 12.84 -5.23 4.96
N ASP A 254 12.71 -3.95 5.25
CA ASP A 254 13.79 -3.06 5.63
C ASP A 254 13.60 -2.47 7.02
N SER A 255 14.66 -1.97 7.59
CA SER A 255 14.63 -1.32 8.91
C SER A 255 15.57 -0.13 9.05
N LYS A 256 16.60 -0.03 8.21
CA LYS A 256 17.61 0.99 8.34
C LYS A 256 17.06 2.38 8.10
N THR A 257 17.25 3.26 9.04
CA THR A 257 16.86 4.65 8.93
C THR A 257 18.05 5.56 9.16
N ASN A 258 18.21 6.59 8.33
CA ASN A 258 19.34 7.55 8.41
C ASN A 258 20.73 6.88 8.38
N GLY A 259 20.85 5.72 7.73
CA GLY A 259 22.11 4.97 7.66
C GLY A 259 22.48 4.22 8.93
N ASP A 260 21.58 4.12 9.91
CA ASP A 260 21.79 3.42 11.17
C ASP A 260 20.94 2.12 11.19
N LEU A 261 21.62 0.97 11.14
CA LEU A 261 21.02 -0.35 11.20
C LEU A 261 20.38 -0.68 12.56
N ASP A 262 20.74 0.06 13.62
CA ASP A 262 20.18 -0.06 14.97
C ASP A 262 19.11 0.99 15.27
N SER A 263 18.60 1.69 14.27
CA SER A 263 17.50 2.65 14.43
C SER A 263 16.31 2.00 15.15
N GLN A 264 15.69 2.76 16.07
CA GLN A 264 14.62 2.26 16.93
C GLN A 264 13.35 3.10 16.78
N PRO A 265 12.17 2.45 16.73
CA PRO A 265 11.95 0.99 16.78
C PRO A 265 12.53 0.31 15.53
N ARG A 266 13.10 -0.89 15.68
CA ARG A 266 13.50 -1.71 14.55
C ARG A 266 12.25 -2.23 13.83
N SER A 267 12.26 -2.34 12.52
CA SER A 267 11.17 -3.03 11.80
C SER A 267 11.05 -4.46 12.29
N HIS A 268 9.83 -4.84 12.63
CA HIS A 268 9.50 -6.16 13.13
C HIS A 268 8.08 -6.56 12.69
N PRO A 269 7.86 -6.72 11.37
CA PRO A 269 6.57 -7.17 10.85
C PRO A 269 6.24 -8.57 11.34
N HIS A 270 4.95 -8.83 11.62
CA HIS A 270 4.42 -10.15 11.94
C HIS A 270 3.48 -10.61 10.85
N PHE A 271 3.98 -11.34 9.85
CA PHE A 271 3.18 -11.78 8.70
C PHE A 271 2.89 -13.27 8.75
N ALA A 272 1.62 -13.63 8.54
CA ALA A 272 1.19 -15.02 8.61
C ALA A 272 0.12 -15.37 7.57
N ASN A 273 0.16 -16.61 7.09
CA ASN A 273 -0.77 -17.13 6.08
C ASN A 273 -0.70 -16.32 4.77
N VAL A 274 0.49 -16.26 4.21
CA VAL A 274 0.80 -15.52 2.99
C VAL A 274 0.90 -16.48 1.81
N THR A 275 0.33 -16.07 0.68
CA THR A 275 0.47 -16.81 -0.58
C THR A 275 1.10 -15.91 -1.63
N VAL A 276 2.22 -16.36 -2.19
CA VAL A 276 2.93 -15.71 -3.30
C VAL A 276 2.80 -16.58 -4.55
N ILE A 277 2.35 -15.98 -5.63
CA ILE A 277 2.20 -16.62 -6.94
C ILE A 277 2.96 -15.79 -7.97
N SER A 278 3.94 -16.39 -8.63
CA SER A 278 4.71 -15.80 -9.72
C SER A 278 4.89 -16.82 -10.83
N SER A 279 5.46 -16.44 -11.95
CA SER A 279 5.95 -17.42 -12.92
C SER A 279 7.12 -18.21 -12.32
N VAL A 280 7.29 -19.44 -12.79
CA VAL A 280 8.42 -20.33 -12.35
C VAL A 280 9.80 -19.84 -12.80
N ALA A 281 9.87 -18.79 -13.57
CA ALA A 281 11.11 -18.19 -14.08
C ALA A 281 11.22 -16.71 -13.66
N HIS A 282 10.52 -16.32 -12.60
CA HIS A 282 10.60 -14.97 -12.07
C HIS A 282 12.03 -14.66 -11.61
N GLY A 283 12.54 -13.50 -11.99
CA GLY A 283 13.94 -13.13 -11.74
C GLY A 283 14.25 -12.65 -10.33
N GLU A 284 13.22 -12.38 -9.51
CA GLU A 284 13.36 -11.77 -8.20
C GLU A 284 12.91 -12.69 -7.06
N ASP A 285 13.38 -12.41 -5.85
CA ASP A 285 13.12 -13.19 -4.65
C ASP A 285 11.65 -13.08 -4.22
N ALA A 286 11.16 -14.04 -3.46
CA ALA A 286 9.81 -13.91 -2.90
C ALA A 286 9.79 -13.08 -1.62
N LEU A 287 10.72 -13.29 -0.72
CA LEU A 287 10.87 -12.53 0.53
C LEU A 287 12.33 -12.10 0.67
N ARG A 288 12.56 -10.82 0.65
CA ARG A 288 13.86 -10.19 0.87
C ARG A 288 13.93 -9.55 2.23
N LEU A 289 14.89 -9.93 3.02
CA LEU A 289 15.18 -9.41 4.35
C LEU A 289 16.49 -8.65 4.30
N ARG A 290 16.47 -7.36 4.59
CA ARG A 290 17.68 -6.54 4.50
C ARG A 290 17.69 -5.43 5.55
N GLU A 291 18.81 -4.72 5.60
CA GLU A 291 18.99 -3.50 6.38
C GLU A 291 18.63 -3.64 7.87
N GLY A 292 18.90 -4.82 8.44
CA GLY A 292 18.71 -5.06 9.86
C GLY A 292 17.27 -5.29 10.30
N THR A 293 16.34 -5.60 9.39
CA THR A 293 14.97 -5.94 9.78
C THR A 293 14.91 -7.14 10.72
N GLY A 294 14.07 -7.09 11.74
CA GLY A 294 13.56 -8.27 12.41
C GLY A 294 12.31 -8.79 11.73
N GLY A 295 11.56 -9.64 12.38
CA GLY A 295 10.26 -10.06 11.89
C GLY A 295 9.85 -11.45 12.34
N ASP A 296 8.58 -11.75 12.13
CA ASP A 296 7.96 -13.03 12.43
C ASP A 296 7.12 -13.47 11.24
N PHE A 297 7.65 -14.38 10.42
CA PHE A 297 7.07 -14.82 9.15
C PHE A 297 6.60 -16.27 9.27
N ARG A 298 5.29 -16.52 9.08
CA ARG A 298 4.69 -17.84 9.35
C ARG A 298 3.73 -18.28 8.26
N ASN A 299 3.78 -19.58 7.94
CA ASN A 299 2.81 -20.23 7.04
C ASN A 299 2.77 -19.56 5.67
N TYR A 300 3.85 -19.64 4.92
CA TYR A 300 3.94 -19.13 3.56
C TYR A 300 3.73 -20.25 2.54
N ILE A 301 3.06 -19.90 1.44
CA ILE A 301 3.03 -20.69 0.21
C ILE A 301 3.68 -19.82 -0.87
N ILE A 302 4.82 -20.25 -1.39
CA ILE A 302 5.55 -19.54 -2.44
C ILE A 302 5.57 -20.41 -3.69
N HIS A 303 5.03 -19.90 -4.78
CA HIS A 303 5.08 -20.53 -6.10
C HIS A 303 5.69 -19.57 -7.12
N GLY A 304 6.89 -19.91 -7.59
CA GLY A 304 7.64 -19.12 -8.55
C GLY A 304 8.35 -17.91 -7.90
N ALA A 305 9.67 -17.93 -7.98
CA ALA A 305 10.56 -16.85 -7.59
C ALA A 305 11.97 -17.20 -8.07
N ASN A 306 12.95 -16.26 -7.96
CA ASN A 306 14.36 -16.64 -8.02
C ASN A 306 14.69 -17.44 -6.77
N ASP A 307 14.73 -16.79 -5.62
CA ASP A 307 14.90 -17.42 -4.32
C ASP A 307 13.61 -17.37 -3.51
N GLY A 308 13.43 -18.31 -2.57
CA GLY A 308 12.26 -18.33 -1.71
C GLY A 308 12.32 -17.24 -0.65
N VAL A 309 13.38 -17.25 0.13
CA VAL A 309 13.70 -16.24 1.15
C VAL A 309 15.18 -15.89 1.03
N ARG A 310 15.49 -14.64 0.90
CA ARG A 310 16.83 -14.12 0.87
C ARG A 310 17.09 -13.18 2.04
N ASN A 311 18.18 -13.41 2.76
CA ASN A 311 18.71 -12.51 3.76
C ASN A 311 19.87 -11.73 3.14
N ASP A 312 19.70 -10.42 2.96
CA ASP A 312 20.74 -9.60 2.37
C ASP A 312 21.68 -9.10 3.46
N ASP A 313 22.94 -9.54 3.37
CA ASP A 313 24.00 -9.34 4.34
C ASP A 313 24.48 -7.88 4.52
N ASN A 314 23.86 -6.92 3.85
CA ASN A 314 24.22 -5.52 3.97
C ASN A 314 23.93 -4.91 5.36
N GLY A 315 24.23 -5.66 6.43
CA GLY A 315 24.05 -5.27 7.81
C GLY A 315 23.28 -6.27 8.64
N SER A 316 23.01 -7.43 8.11
CA SER A 316 22.30 -8.53 8.76
C SER A 316 23.03 -9.12 9.98
N GLU A 317 24.30 -8.82 10.18
CA GLU A 317 24.99 -9.14 11.43
C GLU A 317 24.25 -8.61 12.68
N LEU A 318 23.35 -7.66 12.49
CA LEU A 318 22.52 -7.12 13.56
C LEU A 318 21.17 -7.79 13.69
N VAL A 319 20.75 -8.55 12.69
CA VAL A 319 19.56 -9.41 12.79
C VAL A 319 19.99 -10.72 13.39
N THR A 320 19.78 -10.90 14.66
CA THR A 320 20.13 -12.17 15.26
C THR A 320 19.13 -13.25 14.85
N GLN A 321 19.61 -14.22 14.12
CA GLN A 321 18.92 -15.46 13.79
C GLN A 321 18.87 -16.40 15.02
N ASP A 322 19.65 -16.13 16.05
CA ASP A 322 19.66 -16.88 17.29
C ASP A 322 18.58 -16.34 18.25
N LEU A 323 17.43 -17.00 18.24
CA LEU A 323 16.33 -16.72 19.15
C LEU A 323 16.77 -16.75 20.63
N ALA A 324 17.70 -17.62 20.99
CA ALA A 324 18.20 -17.72 22.36
C ALA A 324 19.07 -16.52 22.73
N ALA A 325 19.90 -16.04 21.80
CA ALA A 325 20.69 -14.82 21.98
C ALA A 325 19.78 -13.59 22.06
N ALA A 326 18.79 -13.48 21.16
CA ALA A 326 17.82 -12.38 21.18
C ALA A 326 17.05 -12.33 22.50
N GLN A 327 16.56 -13.46 23.00
CA GLN A 327 15.88 -13.57 24.29
C GLN A 327 16.80 -13.25 25.48
N ALA A 328 18.05 -13.68 25.43
CA ALA A 328 19.03 -13.43 26.48
C ALA A 328 19.41 -11.94 26.61
N HIS A 329 19.37 -11.21 25.50
CA HIS A 329 19.63 -9.76 25.48
C HIS A 329 18.39 -8.90 25.67
N GLY A 330 17.21 -9.52 25.80
CA GLY A 330 15.95 -8.81 25.97
C GLY A 330 15.52 -8.02 24.72
N HIS A 331 16.08 -8.37 23.56
CA HIS A 331 15.71 -7.76 22.29
C HIS A 331 14.43 -8.36 21.74
N PRO A 332 13.39 -7.55 21.48
CA PRO A 332 12.25 -7.97 20.66
C PRO A 332 12.63 -8.14 19.18
N ASP A 333 13.85 -7.80 18.82
CA ASP A 333 14.35 -7.54 17.48
C ASP A 333 14.99 -8.80 16.87
N TYR A 334 14.28 -9.89 16.81
CA TYR A 334 14.76 -11.14 16.21
C TYR A 334 14.02 -11.42 14.90
N LEU A 335 14.68 -12.17 14.04
CA LEU A 335 14.06 -12.76 12.87
C LEU A 335 13.55 -14.15 13.23
N TYR A 336 12.29 -14.43 12.95
CA TYR A 336 11.67 -15.72 13.20
C TYR A 336 10.86 -16.18 12.00
N ILE A 337 11.30 -17.28 11.38
CA ILE A 337 10.61 -17.88 10.25
C ILE A 337 10.16 -19.28 10.65
N SER A 338 8.85 -19.54 10.64
CA SER A 338 8.31 -20.79 11.19
C SER A 338 6.98 -21.20 10.56
N GLY A 339 6.50 -22.34 11.02
CA GLY A 339 5.27 -22.95 10.54
C GLY A 339 5.52 -23.71 9.25
N SER A 340 4.47 -23.83 8.43
CA SER A 340 4.58 -24.53 7.15
C SER A 340 4.96 -23.53 6.06
N ILE A 341 6.21 -23.63 5.57
CA ILE A 341 6.65 -22.88 4.40
C ILE A 341 6.75 -23.85 3.25
N VAL A 342 5.89 -23.68 2.27
CA VAL A 342 5.83 -24.52 1.07
C VAL A 342 6.32 -23.71 -0.11
N MET A 343 7.44 -24.13 -0.67
CA MET A 343 8.08 -23.48 -1.82
C MET A 343 8.07 -24.40 -3.02
N ASN A 344 7.74 -23.88 -4.18
CA ASN A 344 7.71 -24.63 -5.44
C ASN A 344 8.00 -23.71 -6.63
N GLY A 345 8.69 -24.25 -7.63
CA GLY A 345 8.96 -23.52 -8.87
C GLY A 345 9.96 -22.39 -8.70
N LEU A 346 10.91 -22.52 -7.78
CA LEU A 346 12.01 -21.58 -7.64
C LEU A 346 13.04 -21.77 -8.76
N ALA A 347 13.62 -20.66 -9.21
CA ALA A 347 14.67 -20.70 -10.23
C ALA A 347 16.03 -21.06 -9.64
N ASP A 348 16.30 -20.69 -8.39
CA ASP A 348 17.54 -20.98 -7.69
C ASP A 348 17.28 -21.71 -6.35
N VAL A 349 17.46 -21.08 -5.22
CA VAL A 349 17.42 -21.74 -3.91
C VAL A 349 16.24 -21.32 -3.05
N PRO A 350 15.75 -22.19 -2.14
CA PRO A 350 14.67 -21.79 -1.21
C PRO A 350 15.14 -20.80 -0.15
N TRP A 351 16.42 -20.83 0.22
CA TRP A 351 17.03 -19.99 1.25
C TRP A 351 18.39 -19.52 0.74
N ASP A 352 18.61 -18.22 0.67
CA ASP A 352 19.85 -17.61 0.24
C ASP A 352 20.43 -16.72 1.33
N ASP A 353 21.76 -16.71 1.46
CA ASP A 353 22.52 -15.94 2.45
C ASP A 353 22.14 -16.20 3.93
N PHE A 354 21.61 -17.39 4.24
CA PHE A 354 21.49 -17.89 5.61
C PHE A 354 22.68 -18.80 5.95
N ASP A 355 23.26 -18.61 7.13
CA ASP A 355 24.32 -19.49 7.61
C ASP A 355 23.83 -20.95 7.76
N GLU A 356 24.71 -21.94 7.43
CA GLU A 356 24.37 -23.36 7.47
C GLU A 356 23.96 -23.87 8.88
N ASP A 357 24.13 -23.05 9.91
CA ASP A 357 23.85 -23.37 11.32
C ASP A 357 22.51 -22.81 11.83
N THR A 358 21.63 -22.24 10.96
CA THR A 358 20.33 -21.61 11.32
C THR A 358 19.09 -22.49 11.10
#